data_1dd92d194709f7953de3a072cd11e8dc
#
_entry.id   1dd92d194709f7953de3a072cd11e8dc
#
_cell.length_a   1.000
_cell.length_b   1.000
_cell.length_c   1.000
_cell.angle_alpha   90.00
_cell.angle_beta   90.00
_cell.angle_gamma   90.00
#
_symmetry.space_group_name_H-M   'P 1'
#
loop_
_entity.id
_entity.type
_entity.pdbx_description
1 polymer ?
#
loop_
_entity_poly.entity_id
_entity_poly.type
_entity_poly.pdbx_seq_one_letter_code
_entity_poly.pdbx_strand_id
1 'polypeptide(L)'
;MTKRLALVSFTTIVAAHIVTSAAVAGSTSDLPRKFRDAPYSMMSLSVGYPNDGWQQRAKRLKPSKCIRIKPGSDEKTYGHPALILMLERSAKDLQRVKPGSVLVVGDISDANGGPLAGHRSHQSGRDADVVFYALDENGKRVVLDHFVKFGANGKALDGSGYVFDDWCNWLLVQSWVRDQRAGLSHIFISRPLRQRLITYASKQPAFKKYVTEVSALLKQPEDAEPHDDHFHVRVSCPDDQSAICHEQSK
;
A
#
# COMPACT_ATOMS: atom_id res chain seq x y z
N MET A 1 -7.66 -73.57 36.25
CA MET A 1 -8.14 -73.10 34.91
C MET A 1 -8.04 -71.54 34.92
N THR A 2 -6.99 -71.01 34.43
CA THR A 2 -6.70 -69.56 34.44
C THR A 2 -6.74 -69.05 33.01
N LYS A 3 -7.80 -68.27 32.66
CA LYS A 3 -7.98 -67.61 31.36
C LYS A 3 -7.14 -66.33 31.32
N ARG A 4 -6.17 -66.30 30.42
CA ARG A 4 -5.40 -65.12 30.05
C ARG A 4 -6.26 -64.24 29.09
N LEU A 5 -6.55 -63.00 29.46
CA LEU A 5 -7.11 -61.96 28.58
C LEU A 5 -5.91 -61.35 27.79
N ALA A 6 -6.01 -61.41 26.46
CA ALA A 6 -5.09 -60.70 25.59
C ALA A 6 -5.63 -59.25 25.36
N LEU A 7 -4.82 -58.27 25.72
CA LEU A 7 -5.14 -56.86 25.49
C LEU A 7 -4.63 -56.51 24.08
N VAL A 8 -5.53 -56.22 23.16
CA VAL A 8 -5.20 -55.76 21.80
C VAL A 8 -5.16 -54.22 21.85
N SER A 9 -3.96 -53.65 21.71
CA SER A 9 -3.72 -52.20 21.66
C SER A 9 -3.94 -51.73 20.22
N PHE A 10 -4.99 -50.95 19.98
CA PHE A 10 -5.17 -50.27 18.69
C PHE A 10 -4.42 -48.95 18.72
N THR A 11 -3.33 -48.87 17.98
CA THR A 11 -2.62 -47.62 17.73
C THR A 11 -3.25 -46.92 16.55
N THR A 12 -4.03 -45.86 16.83
CA THR A 12 -4.62 -45.01 15.80
C THR A 12 -3.54 -44.07 15.28
N ILE A 13 -3.06 -44.28 14.09
CA ILE A 13 -2.16 -43.34 13.39
C ILE A 13 -3.03 -42.23 12.82
N VAL A 14 -2.99 -41.05 13.43
CA VAL A 14 -3.54 -39.82 12.89
C VAL A 14 -2.55 -39.28 11.85
N ALA A 15 -2.82 -39.54 10.57
CA ALA A 15 -2.09 -38.88 9.50
C ALA A 15 -2.48 -37.43 9.42
N ALA A 16 -1.63 -36.56 9.91
CA ALA A 16 -1.76 -35.11 9.72
C ALA A 16 -1.50 -34.78 8.24
N HIS A 17 -2.55 -34.50 7.49
CA HIS A 17 -2.44 -33.96 6.15
C HIS A 17 -2.00 -32.49 6.27
N ILE A 18 -0.71 -32.25 6.09
CA ILE A 18 -0.19 -30.90 5.88
C ILE A 18 -0.64 -30.49 4.48
N VAL A 19 -1.72 -29.72 4.42
CA VAL A 19 -2.12 -29.00 3.20
C VAL A 19 -1.14 -27.84 3.06
N THR A 20 -0.05 -28.07 2.35
CA THR A 20 0.79 -26.99 1.86
C THR A 20 -0.01 -26.25 0.79
N SER A 21 -0.58 -25.10 1.13
CA SER A 21 -1.02 -24.13 0.14
C SER A 21 0.21 -23.68 -0.65
N ALA A 22 0.49 -24.37 -1.75
CA ALA A 22 1.40 -23.81 -2.74
C ALA A 22 0.75 -22.52 -3.24
N ALA A 23 1.34 -21.37 -2.92
CA ALA A 23 1.01 -20.14 -3.58
C ALA A 23 1.17 -20.40 -5.08
N VAL A 24 0.08 -20.37 -5.82
CA VAL A 24 0.10 -20.54 -7.27
C VAL A 24 0.77 -19.27 -7.80
N ALA A 25 2.08 -19.32 -7.97
CA ALA A 25 2.78 -18.33 -8.75
C ALA A 25 2.18 -18.39 -10.16
N GLY A 26 1.48 -17.33 -10.57
CA GLY A 26 0.90 -17.25 -11.89
C GLY A 26 1.95 -17.59 -12.95
N SER A 27 1.60 -18.44 -13.88
CA SER A 27 2.49 -18.85 -14.97
C SER A 27 2.41 -17.84 -16.11
N THR A 28 3.54 -17.58 -16.79
CA THR A 28 3.53 -16.81 -18.03
C THR A 28 2.64 -17.43 -19.12
N SER A 29 2.31 -18.74 -19.02
CA SER A 29 1.34 -19.42 -19.87
C SER A 29 -0.08 -18.86 -19.77
N ASP A 30 -0.43 -18.24 -18.63
CA ASP A 30 -1.76 -17.66 -18.39
C ASP A 30 -1.93 -16.28 -19.03
N LEU A 31 -0.85 -15.73 -19.57
CA LEU A 31 -0.88 -14.44 -20.24
C LEU A 31 -1.44 -14.55 -21.66
N PRO A 32 -2.21 -13.55 -22.14
CA PRO A 32 -2.56 -13.44 -23.54
C PRO A 32 -1.33 -13.52 -24.44
N ARG A 33 -1.50 -14.12 -25.64
CA ARG A 33 -0.40 -14.41 -26.58
C ARG A 33 0.50 -13.19 -26.84
N LYS A 34 -0.09 -11.98 -27.02
CA LYS A 34 0.66 -10.74 -27.25
C LYS A 34 1.72 -10.43 -26.16
N PHE A 35 1.51 -10.88 -24.92
CA PHE A 35 2.47 -10.71 -23.83
C PHE A 35 3.45 -11.87 -23.71
N ARG A 36 3.05 -13.11 -24.13
CA ARG A 36 3.92 -14.28 -24.12
C ARG A 36 4.94 -14.27 -25.25
N ASP A 37 4.48 -13.85 -26.44
CA ASP A 37 5.27 -13.89 -27.68
C ASP A 37 6.12 -12.63 -27.87
N ALA A 38 6.11 -11.69 -26.91
CA ALA A 38 6.99 -10.55 -26.88
C ALA A 38 8.19 -10.79 -25.93
N PRO A 39 9.18 -11.63 -26.31
CA PRO A 39 10.28 -12.03 -25.42
C PRO A 39 11.15 -10.84 -24.98
N TYR A 40 11.05 -9.73 -25.66
CA TYR A 40 11.73 -8.47 -25.38
C TYR A 40 10.84 -7.43 -24.68
N SER A 41 9.60 -7.80 -24.29
CA SER A 41 8.76 -6.91 -23.53
C SER A 41 9.46 -6.55 -22.22
N MET A 42 10.07 -5.38 -22.19
CA MET A 42 10.68 -4.77 -20.99
C MET A 42 9.62 -4.25 -20.03
N MET A 43 8.36 -4.54 -20.29
CA MET A 43 7.22 -4.01 -19.54
C MET A 43 7.08 -4.70 -18.19
N SER A 44 6.84 -3.89 -17.18
CA SER A 44 6.31 -4.35 -15.92
C SER A 44 4.84 -4.71 -16.07
N LEU A 45 4.42 -5.87 -15.57
CA LEU A 45 3.04 -6.32 -15.64
C LEU A 45 2.41 -6.32 -14.26
N SER A 46 1.17 -5.83 -14.20
CA SER A 46 0.25 -6.00 -13.10
C SER A 46 -0.88 -6.91 -13.56
N VAL A 47 -1.08 -8.04 -12.91
CA VAL A 47 -2.00 -9.09 -13.40
C VAL A 47 -3.02 -9.41 -12.33
N GLY A 48 -4.26 -9.65 -12.74
CA GLY A 48 -5.36 -10.00 -11.87
C GLY A 48 -5.91 -8.81 -11.09
N TYR A 49 -6.44 -9.09 -9.94
CA TYR A 49 -7.08 -8.16 -9.03
C TYR A 49 -6.11 -7.65 -7.96
N PRO A 50 -6.41 -6.56 -7.27
CA PRO A 50 -5.59 -6.10 -6.14
C PRO A 50 -5.44 -7.13 -5.02
N ASN A 51 -6.47 -7.97 -4.82
CA ASN A 51 -6.58 -8.98 -3.77
C ASN A 51 -6.51 -10.44 -4.28
N ASP A 52 -6.32 -10.63 -5.59
CA ASP A 52 -6.13 -11.93 -6.25
C ASP A 52 -5.32 -11.70 -7.52
N GLY A 53 -4.05 -11.41 -7.36
CA GLY A 53 -3.19 -11.00 -8.46
C GLY A 53 -1.71 -11.23 -8.20
N TRP A 54 -0.92 -10.88 -9.19
CA TRP A 54 0.53 -10.98 -9.16
C TRP A 54 1.15 -9.92 -10.07
N GLN A 55 2.46 -9.78 -10.03
CA GLN A 55 3.20 -8.85 -10.86
C GLN A 55 4.45 -9.49 -11.47
N GLN A 56 4.93 -8.93 -12.57
CA GLN A 56 6.16 -9.34 -13.22
C GLN A 56 7.02 -8.13 -13.53
N ARG A 57 8.35 -8.28 -13.38
CA ARG A 57 9.31 -7.20 -13.58
C ARG A 57 8.97 -5.93 -12.80
N ALA A 58 8.56 -6.12 -11.56
CA ALA A 58 8.30 -5.03 -10.65
C ALA A 58 9.52 -4.14 -10.44
N LYS A 59 9.28 -2.84 -10.29
CA LYS A 59 10.32 -1.90 -9.87
C LYS A 59 10.44 -1.91 -8.35
N ARG A 60 11.67 -2.02 -7.84
CA ARG A 60 11.92 -1.88 -6.41
C ARG A 60 12.00 -0.40 -6.02
N LEU A 61 11.27 0.01 -5.00
CA LEU A 61 11.47 1.29 -4.34
C LEU A 61 12.75 1.22 -3.49
N LYS A 62 13.67 2.17 -3.70
CA LYS A 62 14.92 2.24 -2.96
C LYS A 62 14.91 3.44 -2.00
N PRO A 63 15.50 3.30 -0.80
CA PRO A 63 15.70 4.44 0.08
C PRO A 63 16.56 5.52 -0.59
N SER A 64 16.34 6.76 -0.19
CA SER A 64 17.06 7.93 -0.71
C SER A 64 17.10 9.03 0.36
N LYS A 65 17.61 10.22 0.01
CA LYS A 65 17.60 11.38 0.92
C LYS A 65 16.19 11.81 1.36
N CYS A 66 15.18 11.52 0.55
CA CYS A 66 13.78 11.90 0.82
C CYS A 66 12.82 10.73 0.93
N ILE A 67 13.33 9.48 0.87
CA ILE A 67 12.55 8.26 1.04
C ILE A 67 13.22 7.35 2.05
N ARG A 68 12.46 6.84 2.99
CA ARG A 68 12.84 5.77 3.91
C ARG A 68 11.85 4.62 3.78
N ILE A 69 12.34 3.40 3.89
CA ILE A 69 11.48 2.22 4.01
C ILE A 69 11.17 2.02 5.50
N LYS A 70 9.91 1.77 5.80
CA LYS A 70 9.47 1.43 7.15
C LYS A 70 10.15 0.12 7.60
N PRO A 71 10.70 0.04 8.81
CA PRO A 71 11.25 -1.20 9.35
C PRO A 71 10.27 -2.37 9.19
N GLY A 72 10.78 -3.51 8.72
CA GLY A 72 9.98 -4.70 8.42
C GLY A 72 9.31 -4.73 7.05
N SER A 73 9.48 -3.69 6.23
CA SER A 73 8.94 -3.62 4.86
C SER A 73 10.01 -3.82 3.77
N ASP A 74 11.25 -4.14 4.12
CA ASP A 74 12.40 -4.14 3.19
C ASP A 74 12.23 -5.07 1.99
N GLU A 75 11.61 -6.23 2.18
CA GLU A 75 11.35 -7.21 1.11
C GLU A 75 10.03 -6.95 0.36
N LYS A 76 9.21 -6.03 0.85
CA LYS A 76 7.88 -5.71 0.31
C LYS A 76 7.86 -4.35 -0.42
N THR A 77 8.96 -4.02 -1.07
CA THR A 77 9.18 -2.70 -1.70
C THR A 77 9.01 -2.72 -3.22
N TYR A 78 8.40 -3.75 -3.77
CA TYR A 78 8.25 -3.93 -5.20
C TYR A 78 6.87 -3.51 -5.69
N GLY A 79 6.81 -2.79 -6.79
CA GLY A 79 5.54 -2.36 -7.36
C GLY A 79 5.62 -2.00 -8.84
N HIS A 80 4.47 -1.74 -9.42
CA HIS A 80 4.39 -1.26 -10.79
C HIS A 80 5.13 0.09 -10.91
N PRO A 81 5.89 0.33 -12.00
CA PRO A 81 6.68 1.55 -12.17
C PRO A 81 5.88 2.85 -12.00
N ALA A 82 4.61 2.89 -12.39
CA ALA A 82 3.76 4.07 -12.21
C ALA A 82 3.66 4.47 -10.75
N LEU A 83 3.39 3.50 -9.85
CA LEU A 83 3.33 3.71 -8.40
C LEU A 83 4.68 4.13 -7.83
N ILE A 84 5.73 3.35 -8.13
CA ILE A 84 7.08 3.61 -7.58
C ILE A 84 7.57 5.00 -7.99
N LEU A 85 7.41 5.37 -9.27
CA LEU A 85 7.83 6.68 -9.77
C LEU A 85 6.98 7.82 -9.19
N MET A 86 5.69 7.59 -8.91
CA MET A 86 4.84 8.56 -8.21
C MET A 86 5.37 8.83 -6.80
N LEU A 87 5.68 7.80 -6.03
CA LEU A 87 6.26 7.93 -4.69
C LEU A 87 7.60 8.67 -4.73
N GLU A 88 8.48 8.33 -5.68
CA GLU A 88 9.77 8.99 -5.87
C GLU A 88 9.62 10.48 -6.21
N ARG A 89 8.65 10.84 -7.08
CA ARG A 89 8.40 12.24 -7.48
C ARG A 89 7.81 13.04 -6.34
N SER A 90 6.78 12.51 -5.68
CA SER A 90 6.12 13.20 -4.56
C SER A 90 7.08 13.45 -3.40
N ALA A 91 7.95 12.49 -3.07
CA ALA A 91 8.98 12.69 -2.05
C ALA A 91 9.95 13.83 -2.41
N LYS A 92 10.38 13.90 -3.68
CA LYS A 92 11.24 15.00 -4.18
C LYS A 92 10.52 16.34 -4.17
N ASP A 93 9.24 16.36 -4.54
CA ASP A 93 8.45 17.59 -4.56
C ASP A 93 8.25 18.15 -3.15
N LEU A 94 7.92 17.30 -2.17
CA LEU A 94 7.85 17.70 -0.78
C LEU A 94 9.20 18.18 -0.25
N GLN A 95 10.29 17.50 -0.57
CA GLN A 95 11.64 17.90 -0.18
C GLN A 95 12.02 19.30 -0.70
N ARG A 96 11.56 19.67 -1.92
CA ARG A 96 11.80 21.04 -2.47
C ARG A 96 11.01 22.10 -1.72
N VAL A 97 9.74 21.79 -1.40
CA VAL A 97 8.84 22.76 -0.71
C VAL A 97 9.14 22.81 0.78
N LYS A 98 9.53 21.69 1.37
CA LYS A 98 9.83 21.53 2.78
C LYS A 98 11.16 20.75 2.96
N PRO A 99 12.31 21.41 2.92
CA PRO A 99 13.60 20.76 3.11
C PRO A 99 13.66 19.92 4.39
N GLY A 100 14.23 18.71 4.29
CA GLY A 100 14.28 17.74 5.36
C GLY A 100 13.01 16.89 5.52
N SER A 101 12.00 17.01 4.64
CA SER A 101 10.88 16.06 4.60
C SER A 101 11.37 14.69 4.10
N VAL A 102 10.93 13.63 4.77
CA VAL A 102 11.21 12.24 4.41
C VAL A 102 9.89 11.50 4.28
N LEU A 103 9.62 10.95 3.11
CA LEU A 103 8.50 10.05 2.88
C LEU A 103 8.87 8.68 3.41
N VAL A 104 8.10 8.16 4.36
CA VAL A 104 8.29 6.81 4.88
C VAL A 104 7.26 5.90 4.23
N VAL A 105 7.74 4.89 3.50
CA VAL A 105 6.90 3.96 2.76
C VAL A 105 6.93 2.59 3.45
N GLY A 106 5.78 2.05 3.73
CA GLY A 106 5.55 0.73 4.27
C GLY A 106 5.51 -0.35 3.18
N ASP A 107 4.57 -1.28 3.35
CA ASP A 107 4.43 -2.40 2.43
C ASP A 107 3.87 -1.95 1.07
N ILE A 108 4.46 -2.45 0.00
CA ILE A 108 3.98 -2.30 -1.37
C ILE A 108 3.51 -3.67 -1.88
N SER A 109 4.44 -4.54 -2.22
CA SER A 109 4.20 -5.92 -2.64
C SER A 109 5.49 -6.72 -2.64
N ASP A 110 5.39 -8.04 -2.69
CA ASP A 110 6.52 -8.89 -3.00
C ASP A 110 6.97 -8.74 -4.46
N ALA A 111 8.19 -9.16 -4.77
CA ALA A 111 8.79 -8.99 -6.11
C ALA A 111 7.92 -9.56 -7.24
N ASN A 112 7.23 -10.66 -6.99
CA ASN A 112 6.34 -11.33 -7.94
C ASN A 112 4.84 -11.10 -7.62
N GLY A 113 4.53 -10.29 -6.61
CA GLY A 113 3.16 -10.15 -6.13
C GLY A 113 2.64 -11.39 -5.40
N GLY A 114 1.32 -11.58 -5.43
CA GLY A 114 0.66 -12.65 -4.70
C GLY A 114 0.29 -12.25 -3.26
N PRO A 115 -0.27 -13.18 -2.47
CA PRO A 115 -0.74 -12.89 -1.12
C PRO A 115 0.34 -12.32 -0.21
N LEU A 116 0.02 -11.22 0.45
CA LEU A 116 0.92 -10.54 1.38
C LEU A 116 0.33 -10.61 2.79
N ALA A 117 1.09 -11.18 3.73
CA ALA A 117 0.64 -11.36 5.11
C ALA A 117 0.23 -10.02 5.75
N GLY A 118 -0.95 -9.99 6.37
CA GLY A 118 -1.51 -8.79 7.00
C GLY A 118 -2.26 -7.87 6.06
N HIS A 119 -2.31 -8.16 4.74
CA HIS A 119 -2.98 -7.33 3.75
C HIS A 119 -4.05 -8.09 2.98
N ARG A 120 -5.19 -7.42 2.72
CA ARG A 120 -6.25 -7.95 1.84
C ARG A 120 -5.95 -7.70 0.36
N SER A 121 -5.12 -6.71 0.05
CA SER A 121 -4.66 -6.36 -1.29
C SER A 121 -3.13 -6.39 -1.37
N HIS A 122 -2.48 -5.53 -2.11
CA HIS A 122 -1.02 -5.50 -2.32
C HIS A 122 -0.47 -6.65 -3.19
N GLN A 123 -1.34 -7.37 -3.90
CA GLN A 123 -0.92 -8.57 -4.63
C GLN A 123 -0.45 -8.30 -6.05
N SER A 124 -0.90 -7.21 -6.66
CA SER A 124 -0.60 -6.89 -8.06
C SER A 124 0.37 -5.70 -8.26
N GLY A 125 1.02 -5.25 -7.18
CA GLY A 125 2.05 -4.20 -7.20
C GLY A 125 1.53 -2.79 -7.45
N ARG A 126 0.24 -2.55 -7.26
CA ARG A 126 -0.41 -1.24 -7.48
C ARG A 126 -0.76 -0.50 -6.21
N ASP A 127 -0.57 -1.12 -5.06
CA ASP A 127 -0.88 -0.60 -3.73
C ASP A 127 0.39 -0.24 -2.95
N ALA A 128 0.34 0.80 -2.14
CA ALA A 128 1.39 1.13 -1.20
C ALA A 128 0.83 1.76 0.06
N ASP A 129 1.37 1.38 1.21
CA ASP A 129 1.12 2.01 2.49
C ASP A 129 2.17 3.08 2.75
N VAL A 130 1.73 4.28 3.14
CA VAL A 130 2.60 5.42 3.35
C VAL A 130 2.32 6.04 4.71
N VAL A 131 3.35 6.10 5.54
CA VAL A 131 3.28 6.66 6.89
C VAL A 131 2.88 8.14 6.83
N PHE A 132 1.98 8.57 7.70
CA PHE A 132 1.61 9.97 7.81
C PHE A 132 2.78 10.84 8.25
N TYR A 133 2.84 12.06 7.74
CA TYR A 133 3.69 13.10 8.30
C TYR A 133 3.15 13.56 9.65
N ALA A 134 4.05 13.75 10.60
CA ALA A 134 3.69 14.15 11.95
C ALA A 134 4.60 15.24 12.50
N LEU A 135 4.09 15.92 13.53
CA LEU A 135 4.79 16.88 14.35
C LEU A 135 4.87 16.34 15.78
N ASP A 136 5.85 16.78 16.56
CA ASP A 136 5.83 16.61 18.01
C ASP A 136 4.90 17.65 18.68
N GLU A 137 4.77 17.60 19.98
CA GLU A 137 3.96 18.51 20.78
C GLU A 137 4.39 20.00 20.68
N ASN A 138 5.63 20.25 20.28
CA ASN A 138 6.19 21.58 20.06
C ASN A 138 6.03 22.08 18.62
N GLY A 139 5.33 21.30 17.76
CA GLY A 139 5.14 21.61 16.35
C GLY A 139 6.38 21.38 15.47
N LYS A 140 7.40 20.66 15.98
CA LYS A 140 8.57 20.29 15.22
C LYS A 140 8.31 18.97 14.50
N ARG A 141 8.72 18.86 13.23
CA ARG A 141 8.56 17.63 12.45
C ARG A 141 9.32 16.47 13.04
N VAL A 142 8.65 15.32 13.05
CA VAL A 142 9.21 14.02 13.35
C VAL A 142 9.09 13.12 12.13
N VAL A 143 10.04 12.20 11.97
CA VAL A 143 9.97 11.16 10.95
C VAL A 143 9.59 9.88 11.66
N LEU A 144 8.30 9.52 11.54
CA LEU A 144 7.79 8.27 12.09
C LEU A 144 8.37 7.10 11.27
N ASP A 145 8.77 6.06 11.96
CA ASP A 145 9.27 4.80 11.36
C ASP A 145 8.25 3.65 11.47
N HIS A 146 7.08 3.94 12.00
CA HIS A 146 5.96 3.01 12.17
C HIS A 146 4.63 3.72 11.95
N PHE A 147 3.55 2.94 11.85
CA PHE A 147 2.20 3.47 11.74
C PHE A 147 1.70 3.93 13.11
N VAL A 148 1.23 5.17 13.17
CA VAL A 148 0.67 5.80 14.38
C VAL A 148 -0.78 6.20 14.09
N LYS A 149 -1.70 5.72 14.91
CA LYS A 149 -3.13 6.06 14.79
C LYS A 149 -3.40 7.48 15.27
N PHE A 150 -4.11 8.25 14.45
CA PHE A 150 -4.52 9.61 14.76
C PHE A 150 -6.03 9.75 14.85
N GLY A 151 -6.49 10.46 15.88
CA GLY A 151 -7.90 10.80 16.05
C GLY A 151 -8.37 11.95 15.16
N ALA A 152 -9.67 12.25 15.18
CA ALA A 152 -10.30 13.35 14.43
C ALA A 152 -9.66 14.72 14.72
N ASN A 153 -9.17 14.92 15.95
CA ASN A 153 -8.47 16.12 16.37
C ASN A 153 -7.02 16.21 15.88
N GLY A 154 -6.53 15.17 15.17
CA GLY A 154 -5.17 15.06 14.68
C GLY A 154 -4.13 14.70 15.74
N LYS A 155 -4.53 14.32 16.96
CA LYS A 155 -3.61 13.83 17.98
C LYS A 155 -3.43 12.33 17.86
N ALA A 156 -2.21 11.87 18.09
CA ALA A 156 -1.91 10.44 18.20
C ALA A 156 -2.70 9.80 19.34
N LEU A 157 -3.15 8.55 19.14
CA LEU A 157 -3.98 7.83 20.10
C LEU A 157 -3.17 6.94 21.05
N ASP A 158 -1.86 6.82 20.81
CA ASP A 158 -0.92 6.00 21.59
C ASP A 158 -0.27 6.72 22.77
N GLY A 159 -0.61 8.00 22.98
CA GLY A 159 -0.03 8.83 24.05
C GLY A 159 1.35 9.40 23.72
N SER A 160 1.88 9.22 22.53
CA SER A 160 3.20 9.74 22.10
C SER A 160 3.29 11.28 22.04
N GLY A 161 2.15 11.96 22.07
CA GLY A 161 2.08 13.42 21.90
C GLY A 161 2.21 13.88 20.44
N TYR A 162 2.35 12.97 19.47
CA TYR A 162 2.44 13.34 18.06
C TYR A 162 1.15 13.95 17.55
N VAL A 163 1.30 14.85 16.58
CA VAL A 163 0.21 15.55 15.91
C VAL A 163 0.32 15.34 14.39
N PHE A 164 -0.79 15.02 13.76
CA PHE A 164 -0.89 14.87 12.31
C PHE A 164 -0.52 16.18 11.61
N ASP A 165 0.49 16.17 10.74
CA ASP A 165 0.91 17.35 9.98
C ASP A 165 -0.03 17.59 8.79
N ASP A 166 -1.10 18.36 9.01
CA ASP A 166 -2.10 18.66 7.99
C ASP A 166 -1.47 19.21 6.70
N TRP A 167 -0.47 20.08 6.85
CA TRP A 167 0.16 20.75 5.72
C TRP A 167 0.98 19.77 4.86
N CYS A 168 1.86 18.97 5.47
CA CYS A 168 2.68 18.02 4.75
C CYS A 168 1.83 16.88 4.15
N ASN A 169 0.85 16.36 4.90
CA ASN A 169 -0.05 15.33 4.42
C ASN A 169 -0.94 15.82 3.27
N TRP A 170 -1.43 17.08 3.33
CA TRP A 170 -2.15 17.66 2.21
C TRP A 170 -1.27 17.80 0.95
N LEU A 171 -0.05 18.32 1.10
CA LEU A 171 0.87 18.48 -0.02
C LEU A 171 1.21 17.13 -0.67
N LEU A 172 1.39 16.09 0.14
CA LEU A 172 1.64 14.74 -0.36
C LEU A 172 0.47 14.25 -1.21
N VAL A 173 -0.73 14.28 -0.66
CA VAL A 173 -1.95 13.84 -1.37
C VAL A 173 -2.17 14.67 -2.64
N GLN A 174 -2.04 15.99 -2.54
CA GLN A 174 -2.14 16.88 -3.71
C GLN A 174 -1.08 16.57 -4.78
N SER A 175 0.14 16.22 -4.38
CA SER A 175 1.20 15.81 -5.32
C SER A 175 0.83 14.54 -6.07
N TRP A 176 0.27 13.54 -5.40
CA TRP A 176 -0.20 12.30 -6.01
C TRP A 176 -1.35 12.54 -6.99
N VAL A 177 -2.36 13.30 -6.56
CA VAL A 177 -3.54 13.61 -7.38
C VAL A 177 -3.16 14.36 -8.66
N ARG A 178 -2.16 15.23 -8.59
CA ARG A 178 -1.67 15.99 -9.74
C ARG A 178 -0.71 15.23 -10.65
N ASP A 179 -0.23 14.07 -10.24
CA ASP A 179 0.66 13.25 -11.06
C ASP A 179 -0.13 12.39 -12.05
N GLN A 180 -0.56 13.00 -13.15
CA GLN A 180 -1.35 12.32 -14.19
C GLN A 180 -0.65 11.09 -14.79
N ARG A 181 0.69 10.99 -14.69
CA ARG A 181 1.46 9.83 -15.19
C ARG A 181 1.30 8.59 -14.31
N ALA A 182 0.84 8.76 -13.09
CA ALA A 182 0.68 7.66 -12.14
C ALA A 182 -0.61 6.87 -12.35
N GLY A 183 -1.64 7.51 -12.90
CA GLY A 183 -2.97 6.90 -12.99
C GLY A 183 -3.53 6.59 -11.60
N LEU A 184 -3.53 7.58 -10.69
CA LEU A 184 -4.02 7.39 -9.33
C LEU A 184 -5.49 7.00 -9.32
N SER A 185 -5.82 5.86 -8.71
CA SER A 185 -7.19 5.35 -8.58
C SER A 185 -7.88 5.89 -7.33
N HIS A 186 -7.23 5.75 -6.17
CA HIS A 186 -7.75 6.25 -4.90
C HIS A 186 -6.67 6.28 -3.81
N ILE A 187 -7.01 6.97 -2.72
CA ILE A 187 -6.22 7.04 -1.49
C ILE A 187 -7.14 6.70 -0.34
N PHE A 188 -6.88 5.61 0.37
CA PHE A 188 -7.61 5.30 1.58
C PHE A 188 -7.04 6.05 2.77
N ILE A 189 -7.95 6.62 3.54
CA ILE A 189 -7.72 7.32 4.79
C ILE A 189 -9.03 7.29 5.60
N SER A 190 -8.97 7.27 6.92
CA SER A 190 -10.15 7.30 7.77
C SER A 190 -11.02 8.55 7.52
N ARG A 191 -12.34 8.42 7.64
CA ARG A 191 -13.29 9.52 7.45
C ARG A 191 -12.95 10.75 8.30
N PRO A 192 -12.59 10.62 9.60
CA PRO A 192 -12.21 11.77 10.41
C PRO A 192 -10.98 12.52 9.88
N LEU A 193 -9.93 11.82 9.50
CA LEU A 193 -8.71 12.43 8.96
C LEU A 193 -8.93 13.00 7.55
N ARG A 194 -9.73 12.34 6.72
CA ARG A 194 -10.18 12.88 5.43
C ARG A 194 -10.89 14.23 5.62
N GLN A 195 -11.88 14.28 6.52
CA GLN A 195 -12.61 15.52 6.80
C GLN A 195 -11.69 16.62 7.34
N ARG A 196 -10.73 16.25 8.19
CA ARG A 196 -9.71 17.16 8.71
C ARG A 196 -8.87 17.77 7.59
N LEU A 197 -8.32 16.94 6.69
CA LEU A 197 -7.51 17.41 5.56
C LEU A 197 -8.29 18.35 4.63
N ILE A 198 -9.51 17.98 4.27
CA ILE A 198 -10.38 18.79 3.42
C ILE A 198 -10.69 20.13 4.08
N THR A 199 -11.04 20.11 5.37
CA THR A 199 -11.34 21.33 6.13
C THR A 199 -10.11 22.24 6.23
N TYR A 200 -8.94 21.65 6.47
CA TYR A 200 -7.68 22.38 6.49
C TYR A 200 -7.41 23.06 5.14
N ALA A 201 -7.44 22.31 4.06
CA ALA A 201 -7.14 22.79 2.72
C ALA A 201 -8.12 23.84 2.22
N SER A 202 -9.42 23.71 2.55
CA SER A 202 -10.45 24.68 2.17
C SER A 202 -10.21 26.08 2.74
N LYS A 203 -9.49 26.17 3.87
CA LYS A 203 -9.12 27.43 4.52
C LYS A 203 -7.83 28.05 3.96
N GLN A 204 -7.08 27.30 3.15
CA GLN A 204 -5.80 27.75 2.58
C GLN A 204 -6.00 28.22 1.13
N PRO A 205 -5.78 29.50 0.80
CA PRO A 205 -5.96 30.00 -0.57
C PRO A 205 -5.18 29.20 -1.62
N ALA A 206 -3.95 28.78 -1.28
CA ALA A 206 -3.09 28.02 -2.18
C ALA A 206 -3.62 26.61 -2.50
N PHE A 207 -4.43 26.01 -1.61
CA PHE A 207 -4.91 24.64 -1.73
C PHE A 207 -6.36 24.55 -2.22
N LYS A 208 -7.14 25.60 -1.99
CA LYS A 208 -8.60 25.64 -2.22
C LYS A 208 -9.00 25.13 -3.61
N LYS A 209 -8.23 25.46 -4.65
CA LYS A 209 -8.52 25.07 -6.04
C LYS A 209 -8.39 23.55 -6.29
N TYR A 210 -7.69 22.82 -5.42
CA TYR A 210 -7.47 21.36 -5.54
C TYR A 210 -8.39 20.52 -4.65
N VAL A 211 -9.19 21.17 -3.80
CA VAL A 211 -10.02 20.47 -2.79
C VAL A 211 -11.00 19.50 -3.44
N THR A 212 -11.67 19.91 -4.50
CA THR A 212 -12.65 19.05 -5.20
C THR A 212 -12.00 17.81 -5.78
N GLU A 213 -10.90 17.97 -6.51
CA GLU A 213 -10.17 16.88 -7.15
C GLU A 213 -9.61 15.90 -6.11
N VAL A 214 -8.94 16.42 -5.07
CA VAL A 214 -8.40 15.60 -3.98
C VAL A 214 -9.51 14.87 -3.23
N SER A 215 -10.62 15.55 -2.92
CA SER A 215 -11.74 14.96 -2.18
C SER A 215 -12.39 13.78 -2.89
N ALA A 216 -12.37 13.77 -4.22
CA ALA A 216 -12.93 12.68 -5.02
C ALA A 216 -12.12 11.37 -4.89
N LEU A 217 -10.81 11.49 -4.64
CA LEU A 217 -9.89 10.35 -4.54
C LEU A 217 -9.62 9.90 -3.12
N LEU A 218 -9.84 10.76 -2.12
CA LEU A 218 -9.75 10.40 -0.70
C LEU A 218 -10.99 9.60 -0.29
N LYS A 219 -10.82 8.35 0.13
CA LYS A 219 -11.92 7.44 0.50
C LYS A 219 -11.60 6.72 1.81
N GLN A 220 -12.62 6.24 2.50
CA GLN A 220 -12.49 5.18 3.48
C GLN A 220 -13.18 3.95 2.92
N PRO A 221 -12.51 2.78 2.82
CA PRO A 221 -13.18 1.55 2.40
C PRO A 221 -14.26 1.18 3.41
N GLU A 222 -15.36 0.59 2.92
CA GLU A 222 -16.50 0.22 3.76
C GLU A 222 -16.24 -1.09 4.52
N ASP A 223 -15.50 -2.02 3.89
CA ASP A 223 -15.28 -3.39 4.37
C ASP A 223 -13.85 -3.64 4.88
N ALA A 224 -13.12 -2.60 5.27
CA ALA A 224 -11.77 -2.72 5.81
C ALA A 224 -11.60 -1.87 7.07
N GLU A 225 -10.54 -2.19 7.83
CA GLU A 225 -10.13 -1.38 8.98
C GLU A 225 -9.95 0.09 8.58
N PRO A 226 -10.29 1.03 9.47
CA PRO A 226 -10.03 2.44 9.21
C PRO A 226 -8.54 2.67 8.95
N HIS A 227 -8.21 3.38 7.88
CA HIS A 227 -6.85 3.85 7.61
C HIS A 227 -6.61 5.12 8.42
N ASP A 228 -6.48 4.98 9.74
CA ASP A 228 -6.27 6.06 10.69
C ASP A 228 -4.79 6.22 11.11
N ASP A 229 -3.91 5.38 10.59
CA ASP A 229 -2.50 5.30 10.91
C ASP A 229 -1.56 5.44 9.69
N HIS A 230 -2.08 5.35 8.47
CA HIS A 230 -1.33 5.52 7.22
C HIS A 230 -2.24 5.90 6.04
N PHE A 231 -1.65 6.37 4.94
CA PHE A 231 -2.32 6.37 3.65
C PHE A 231 -2.11 5.02 2.97
N HIS A 232 -3.19 4.42 2.48
CA HIS A 232 -3.09 3.36 1.50
C HIS A 232 -3.41 3.95 0.12
N VAL A 233 -2.44 3.95 -0.78
CA VAL A 233 -2.58 4.56 -2.11
C VAL A 233 -2.57 3.48 -3.19
N ARG A 234 -3.48 3.61 -4.17
CA ARG A 234 -3.56 2.70 -5.32
C ARG A 234 -3.50 3.45 -6.63
N VAL A 235 -2.71 2.93 -7.57
CA VAL A 235 -2.73 3.35 -8.97
C VAL A 235 -3.62 2.42 -9.79
N SER A 236 -4.21 2.97 -10.87
CA SER A 236 -5.05 2.22 -11.80
C SER A 236 -4.26 1.16 -12.57
N CYS A 237 -4.98 0.26 -13.18
CA CYS A 237 -4.41 -0.63 -14.18
C CYS A 237 -3.77 0.18 -15.32
N PRO A 238 -2.60 -0.22 -15.82
CA PRO A 238 -2.06 0.38 -17.03
C PRO A 238 -3.01 0.19 -18.21
N ASP A 239 -3.21 1.23 -19.01
CA ASP A 239 -4.15 1.22 -20.13
C ASP A 239 -3.89 0.08 -21.13
N ASP A 240 -2.61 -0.25 -21.33
CA ASP A 240 -2.17 -1.33 -22.23
C ASP A 240 -2.28 -2.74 -21.61
N GLN A 241 -2.68 -2.84 -20.34
CA GLN A 241 -2.84 -4.10 -19.60
C GLN A 241 -4.30 -4.43 -19.24
N SER A 242 -5.27 -3.73 -19.82
CA SER A 242 -6.70 -3.90 -19.53
C SER A 242 -7.23 -5.33 -19.75
N ALA A 243 -6.53 -6.14 -20.55
CA ALA A 243 -6.89 -7.54 -20.77
C ALA A 243 -6.48 -8.48 -19.63
N ILE A 244 -5.60 -8.06 -18.72
CA ILE A 244 -5.02 -8.90 -17.67
C ILE A 244 -5.05 -8.25 -16.29
N CYS A 245 -5.31 -6.96 -16.20
CA CYS A 245 -5.36 -6.20 -14.96
C CYS A 245 -6.79 -5.74 -14.70
N HIS A 246 -7.26 -5.84 -13.45
CA HIS A 246 -8.63 -5.53 -13.05
C HIS A 246 -8.64 -4.52 -11.89
N GLU A 247 -9.53 -3.53 -11.98
CA GLU A 247 -9.60 -2.43 -11.00
C GLU A 247 -10.30 -2.83 -9.69
N GLN A 248 -11.32 -3.66 -9.79
CA GLN A 248 -12.11 -4.07 -8.64
C GLN A 248 -11.43 -5.25 -7.93
N SER A 249 -11.61 -5.32 -6.61
CA SER A 249 -11.31 -6.53 -5.84
C SER A 249 -12.27 -7.65 -6.21
N LYS A 250 -11.77 -8.88 -6.21
CA LYS A 250 -12.56 -10.08 -6.48
C LYS A 250 -13.33 -10.49 -5.23
#